data_2857e3709d9cb5a7f0b32ac9f16bb284
#
_entry.id   2857e3709d9cb5a7f0b32ac9f16bb284
#
_cell.length_a   1.000
_cell.length_b   1.000
_cell.length_c   1.000
_cell.angle_alpha   90.00
_cell.angle_beta   90.00
_cell.angle_gamma   90.00
#
_symmetry.space_group_name_H-M   'P 1'
#
loop_
_entity.id
_entity.type
_entity.pdbx_description
1 polymer ?
#
loop_
_entity_poly.entity_id
_entity_poly.type
_entity_poly.pdbx_seq_one_letter_code
_entity_poly.pdbx_strand_id
1 'polypeptide(L)'
;RGIGNPTEAALLMWIQDEGADYRQLRSAACIEKQMPFSTETKYMMTIIRGDDGERWLFVKGAPEIVLAHCALDDDKRKEVENILSSCQNKAMRTLAFAYKPLADDESCRCLPDDCIYQAVTGISDPIREDVPSAVRECFNAGIKVKVVTGDTSATAIEIARQIGIWDNDSDGDKNNCHITGAEFALLSDDEAYGRVEALKVMSRARPTDKQRQHGSRVPSYL
;
A
#
# COMPACT_ATOMS: atom_id res chain seq x y z
N ARG A 1 17.87 9.25 -4.11
CA ARG A 1 17.24 7.92 -3.86
C ARG A 1 17.46 7.58 -2.40
N GLY A 2 16.39 7.46 -1.60
CA GLY A 2 16.49 7.01 -0.22
C GLY A 2 17.01 5.57 -0.16
N ILE A 3 18.01 5.34 0.68
CA ILE A 3 18.49 3.99 1.01
C ILE A 3 17.76 3.58 2.27
N GLY A 4 16.94 2.54 2.23
CA GLY A 4 16.22 2.04 3.41
C GLY A 4 14.82 1.51 3.09
N ASN A 5 13.99 1.40 4.11
CA ASN A 5 12.61 0.95 3.99
C ASN A 5 11.78 1.99 3.19
N PRO A 6 11.13 1.60 2.07
CA PRO A 6 10.34 2.53 1.25
C PRO A 6 9.23 3.26 2.01
N THR A 7 8.62 2.60 2.98
CA THR A 7 7.57 3.19 3.84
C THR A 7 8.11 4.33 4.70
N GLU A 8 9.29 4.15 5.31
CA GLU A 8 9.96 5.20 6.07
C GLU A 8 10.40 6.36 5.17
N ALA A 9 10.93 6.03 3.99
CA ALA A 9 11.34 7.05 3.02
C ALA A 9 10.16 7.93 2.58
N ALA A 10 9.00 7.33 2.30
CA ALA A 10 7.79 8.06 1.92
C ALA A 10 7.34 9.04 3.02
N LEU A 11 7.35 8.63 4.28
CA LEU A 11 7.00 9.50 5.41
C LEU A 11 7.99 10.66 5.57
N LEU A 12 9.29 10.41 5.40
CA LEU A 12 10.31 11.44 5.51
C LEU A 12 10.24 12.44 4.34
N MET A 13 9.92 11.98 3.14
CA MET A 13 9.69 12.85 1.99
C MET A 13 8.47 13.74 2.21
N TRP A 14 7.36 13.17 2.69
CA TRP A 14 6.17 13.94 3.01
C TRP A 14 6.44 15.03 4.05
N ILE A 15 7.15 14.71 5.14
CA ILE A 15 7.54 15.71 6.16
C ILE A 15 8.36 16.85 5.54
N GLN A 16 9.27 16.52 4.62
CA GLN A 16 10.09 17.52 3.93
C GLN A 16 9.25 18.40 3.00
N ASP A 17 8.28 17.83 2.27
CA ASP A 17 7.38 18.55 1.40
C ASP A 17 6.45 19.51 2.18
N GLU A 18 6.09 19.14 3.42
CA GLU A 18 5.38 20.01 4.38
C GLU A 18 6.29 21.11 5.00
N GLY A 19 7.54 21.19 4.58
CA GLY A 19 8.49 22.23 5.02
C GLY A 19 9.20 21.96 6.34
N ALA A 20 9.09 20.75 6.92
CA ALA A 20 9.79 20.39 8.15
C ALA A 20 11.07 19.61 7.86
N ASP A 21 12.20 20.02 8.49
CA ASP A 21 13.46 19.28 8.41
C ASP A 21 13.49 18.17 9.47
N TYR A 22 13.24 16.92 9.03
CA TYR A 22 13.26 15.74 9.89
C TYR A 22 14.62 15.53 10.61
N ARG A 23 15.72 16.01 10.03
CA ARG A 23 17.06 15.86 10.63
C ARG A 23 17.21 16.77 11.84
N GLN A 24 16.70 17.99 11.76
CA GLN A 24 16.64 18.91 12.90
C GLN A 24 15.74 18.35 13.98
N LEU A 25 14.54 17.90 13.65
CA LEU A 25 13.60 17.27 14.59
C LEU A 25 14.24 16.06 15.30
N ARG A 26 14.92 15.20 14.54
CA ARG A 26 15.59 14.04 15.10
C ARG A 26 16.79 14.39 15.98
N SER A 27 17.56 15.42 15.64
CA SER A 27 18.72 15.85 16.45
C SER A 27 18.32 16.54 17.75
N ALA A 28 17.15 17.21 17.76
CA ALA A 28 16.59 17.85 18.94
C ALA A 28 15.89 16.83 19.88
N ALA A 29 15.43 15.68 19.37
CA ALA A 29 14.70 14.70 20.17
C ALA A 29 15.63 13.92 21.12
N CYS A 30 15.37 14.00 22.42
CA CYS A 30 16.01 13.15 23.41
C CYS A 30 15.29 11.80 23.49
N ILE A 31 15.79 10.80 22.74
CA ILE A 31 15.22 9.45 22.73
C ILE A 31 15.68 8.69 23.97
N GLU A 32 14.74 8.40 24.88
CA GLU A 32 15.00 7.59 26.08
C GLU A 32 14.97 6.10 25.82
N LYS A 33 13.99 5.66 24.97
CA LYS A 33 13.79 4.25 24.67
C LYS A 33 13.14 4.08 23.32
N GLN A 34 13.56 3.07 22.59
CA GLN A 34 12.93 2.68 21.33
C GLN A 34 12.70 1.17 21.31
N MET A 35 11.48 0.78 20.96
CA MET A 35 11.13 -0.60 20.60
C MET A 35 10.92 -0.63 19.09
N PRO A 36 11.82 -1.31 18.34
CA PRO A 36 11.74 -1.35 16.90
C PRO A 36 10.51 -2.14 16.45
N PHE A 37 10.10 -1.93 15.19
CA PHE A 37 9.04 -2.71 14.56
C PHE A 37 9.39 -4.20 14.56
N SER A 38 8.42 -5.05 14.89
CA SER A 38 8.50 -6.49 14.66
C SER A 38 7.29 -6.99 13.85
N THR A 39 7.47 -8.06 13.10
CA THR A 39 6.38 -8.69 12.35
C THR A 39 5.34 -9.36 13.24
N GLU A 40 5.72 -9.67 14.48
CA GLU A 40 4.87 -10.28 15.50
C GLU A 40 3.93 -9.25 16.12
N THR A 41 4.48 -8.12 16.58
CA THR A 41 3.70 -7.04 17.23
C THR A 41 3.07 -6.10 16.23
N LYS A 42 3.66 -5.92 15.04
CA LYS A 42 3.22 -5.02 13.95
C LYS A 42 3.19 -3.54 14.31
N TYR A 43 3.88 -3.12 15.35
CA TYR A 43 4.08 -1.71 15.72
C TYR A 43 5.51 -1.44 16.18
N MET A 44 5.85 -0.18 16.25
CA MET A 44 7.03 0.31 16.95
C MET A 44 6.63 1.40 17.93
N MET A 45 7.41 1.57 19.00
CA MET A 45 7.23 2.61 20.01
C MET A 45 8.54 3.35 20.26
N THR A 46 8.43 4.65 20.51
CA THR A 46 9.59 5.48 20.89
C THR A 46 9.17 6.40 22.03
N ILE A 47 9.94 6.38 23.11
CA ILE A 47 9.78 7.31 24.24
C ILE A 47 10.81 8.41 24.06
N ILE A 48 10.33 9.64 24.04
CA ILE A 48 11.17 10.83 23.97
C ILE A 48 10.92 11.71 25.22
N ARG A 49 11.92 12.50 25.56
CA ARG A 49 11.79 13.62 26.49
C ARG A 49 11.90 14.92 25.73
N GLY A 50 10.90 15.78 25.89
CA GLY A 50 10.90 17.13 25.33
C GLY A 50 11.85 18.08 26.07
N ASP A 51 12.12 19.24 25.50
CA ASP A 51 12.95 20.29 26.09
C ASP A 51 12.32 20.89 27.37
N ASP A 52 10.99 20.77 27.48
CA ASP A 52 10.19 21.14 28.68
C ASP A 52 10.24 20.10 29.79
N GLY A 53 10.93 18.97 29.59
CA GLY A 53 11.03 17.85 30.49
C GLY A 53 9.88 16.86 30.42
N GLU A 54 8.82 17.13 29.63
CA GLU A 54 7.70 16.22 29.45
C GLU A 54 8.11 14.97 28.66
N ARG A 55 7.51 13.84 29.04
CA ARG A 55 7.79 12.56 28.41
C ARG A 55 6.61 12.12 27.52
N TRP A 56 6.94 11.66 26.34
CA TRP A 56 5.97 11.25 25.35
C TRP A 56 6.29 9.87 24.78
N LEU A 57 5.29 9.01 24.72
CA LEU A 57 5.31 7.79 23.96
C LEU A 57 4.73 8.07 22.57
N PHE A 58 5.48 7.80 21.53
CA PHE A 58 4.98 7.78 20.14
C PHE A 58 4.90 6.37 19.64
N VAL A 59 3.80 6.08 18.95
CA VAL A 59 3.48 4.76 18.40
C VAL A 59 3.20 4.88 16.90
N LYS A 60 3.75 3.95 16.13
CA LYS A 60 3.47 3.79 14.71
C LYS A 60 3.33 2.31 14.38
N GLY A 61 2.29 1.93 13.64
CA GLY A 61 2.09 0.52 13.31
C GLY A 61 0.91 0.24 12.40
N ALA A 62 0.55 -1.03 12.33
CA ALA A 62 -0.62 -1.49 11.60
C ALA A 62 -1.89 -0.88 12.22
N PRO A 63 -2.79 -0.29 11.40
CA PRO A 63 -3.97 0.40 11.92
C PRO A 63 -4.82 -0.47 12.84
N GLU A 64 -5.03 -1.74 12.50
CA GLU A 64 -5.82 -2.67 13.31
C GLU A 64 -5.27 -2.87 14.73
N ILE A 65 -3.95 -2.73 14.90
CA ILE A 65 -3.31 -2.85 16.21
C ILE A 65 -3.36 -1.51 16.95
N VAL A 66 -2.86 -0.43 16.32
CA VAL A 66 -2.75 0.87 16.98
C VAL A 66 -4.12 1.42 17.39
N LEU A 67 -5.14 1.31 16.52
CA LEU A 67 -6.49 1.81 16.80
C LEU A 67 -7.21 1.02 17.89
N ALA A 68 -6.90 -0.27 18.07
CA ALA A 68 -7.44 -1.06 19.16
C ALA A 68 -7.00 -0.56 20.54
N HIS A 69 -5.84 0.12 20.60
CA HIS A 69 -5.27 0.69 21.81
C HIS A 69 -5.54 2.20 21.98
N CYS A 70 -6.39 2.78 21.11
CA CYS A 70 -6.76 4.19 21.16
C CYS A 70 -8.17 4.38 21.70
N ALA A 71 -8.35 5.37 22.59
CA ALA A 71 -9.65 5.84 23.02
C ALA A 71 -10.28 6.68 21.88
N LEU A 72 -11.15 6.05 21.07
CA LEU A 72 -11.90 6.68 20.00
C LEU A 72 -13.39 6.57 20.28
N ASP A 73 -14.13 7.66 20.09
CA ASP A 73 -15.60 7.59 20.04
C ASP A 73 -16.07 6.87 18.75
N ASP A 74 -17.33 6.48 18.73
CA ASP A 74 -17.90 5.69 17.64
C ASP A 74 -17.91 6.45 16.30
N ASP A 75 -18.09 7.78 16.32
CA ASP A 75 -18.14 8.58 15.11
C ASP A 75 -16.76 8.73 14.50
N LYS A 76 -15.74 9.01 15.33
CA LYS A 76 -14.36 9.08 14.89
C LYS A 76 -13.84 7.73 14.41
N ARG A 77 -14.23 6.65 15.08
CA ARG A 77 -13.89 5.29 14.65
C ARG A 77 -14.41 4.99 13.25
N LYS A 78 -15.69 5.31 12.97
CA LYS A 78 -16.29 5.13 11.64
C LYS A 78 -15.60 5.97 10.56
N GLU A 79 -15.27 7.23 10.90
CA GLU A 79 -14.52 8.10 9.98
C GLU A 79 -13.19 7.46 9.57
N VAL A 80 -12.41 7.02 10.55
CA VAL A 80 -11.10 6.39 10.33
C VAL A 80 -11.24 5.08 9.54
N GLU A 81 -12.22 4.25 9.84
CA GLU A 81 -12.51 3.01 9.11
C GLU A 81 -12.87 3.28 7.64
N ASN A 82 -13.62 4.34 7.34
CA ASN A 82 -13.93 4.76 5.98
C ASN A 82 -12.67 5.20 5.22
N ILE A 83 -11.79 5.98 5.86
CA ILE A 83 -10.51 6.37 5.28
C ILE A 83 -9.65 5.15 4.98
N LEU A 84 -9.52 4.22 5.94
CA LEU A 84 -8.75 2.99 5.76
C LEU A 84 -9.31 2.12 4.63
N SER A 85 -10.63 1.97 4.56
CA SER A 85 -11.31 1.25 3.47
C SER A 85 -11.02 1.89 2.11
N SER A 86 -11.07 3.22 2.02
CA SER A 86 -10.69 3.95 0.81
C SER A 86 -9.24 3.72 0.41
N CYS A 87 -8.31 3.74 1.36
CA CYS A 87 -6.90 3.44 1.12
C CYS A 87 -6.69 2.00 0.65
N GLN A 88 -7.37 1.03 1.27
CA GLN A 88 -7.30 -0.38 0.89
C GLN A 88 -7.83 -0.62 -0.53
N ASN A 89 -8.94 0.03 -0.90
CA ASN A 89 -9.50 -0.05 -2.25
C ASN A 89 -8.53 0.51 -3.31
N LYS A 90 -7.68 1.46 -2.92
CA LYS A 90 -6.60 2.00 -3.76
C LYS A 90 -5.28 1.23 -3.61
N ALA A 91 -5.31 0.10 -2.90
CA ALA A 91 -4.15 -0.74 -2.64
C ALA A 91 -2.97 -0.02 -1.95
N MET A 92 -3.26 1.01 -1.18
CA MET A 92 -2.27 1.74 -0.40
C MET A 92 -1.86 0.93 0.82
N ARG A 93 -0.59 1.01 1.19
CA ARG A 93 -0.12 0.55 2.49
C ARG A 93 -0.55 1.56 3.54
N THR A 94 -1.24 1.12 4.59
CA THR A 94 -1.75 2.01 5.65
C THR A 94 -0.92 1.88 6.92
N LEU A 95 -0.75 3.01 7.61
CA LEU A 95 -0.18 3.11 8.94
C LEU A 95 -1.08 3.97 9.83
N ALA A 96 -1.12 3.64 11.11
CA ALA A 96 -1.71 4.50 12.14
C ALA A 96 -0.62 5.02 13.07
N PHE A 97 -0.88 6.21 13.61
CA PHE A 97 -0.04 6.93 14.56
C PHE A 97 -0.85 7.27 15.78
N ALA A 98 -0.25 7.07 16.94
CA ALA A 98 -0.80 7.44 18.24
C ALA A 98 0.31 7.92 19.17
N TYR A 99 -0.08 8.59 20.22
CA TYR A 99 0.85 9.04 21.25
C TYR A 99 0.20 8.97 22.64
N LYS A 100 1.02 9.05 23.67
CA LYS A 100 0.57 9.13 25.08
C LYS A 100 1.56 9.97 25.87
N PRO A 101 1.09 10.96 26.69
CA PRO A 101 1.93 11.57 27.70
C PRO A 101 2.26 10.55 28.79
N LEU A 102 3.50 10.53 29.29
CA LEU A 102 3.98 9.61 30.31
C LEU A 102 4.39 10.35 31.56
N ALA A 103 4.08 9.78 32.71
CA ALA A 103 4.68 10.24 33.97
C ALA A 103 6.18 9.93 34.02
N ASP A 104 6.94 10.62 34.89
CA ASP A 104 8.41 10.48 34.96
C ASP A 104 8.88 9.07 35.30
N ASP A 105 8.12 8.35 36.11
CA ASP A 105 8.39 6.97 36.55
C ASP A 105 7.68 5.89 35.68
N GLU A 106 6.84 6.30 34.73
CA GLU A 106 6.10 5.36 33.90
C GLU A 106 6.99 4.68 32.86
N SER A 107 7.00 3.36 32.86
CA SER A 107 7.76 2.56 31.91
C SER A 107 6.82 1.70 31.05
N CYS A 108 6.84 1.89 29.72
CA CYS A 108 6.08 1.06 28.79
C CYS A 108 6.94 -0.09 28.26
N ARG A 109 6.47 -1.33 28.46
CA ARG A 109 7.05 -2.55 27.85
C ARG A 109 6.22 -3.08 26.69
N CYS A 110 4.95 -2.71 26.64
CA CYS A 110 3.99 -3.02 25.57
C CYS A 110 3.14 -1.79 25.26
N LEU A 111 2.36 -1.84 24.21
CA LEU A 111 1.45 -0.77 23.79
C LEU A 111 0.34 -0.60 24.85
N PRO A 112 0.19 0.60 25.45
CA PRO A 112 -0.89 0.87 26.43
C PRO A 112 -2.25 1.01 25.75
N ASP A 113 -3.34 0.77 26.50
CA ASP A 113 -4.73 0.80 25.97
C ASP A 113 -5.36 2.20 25.98
N ASP A 114 -4.64 3.21 26.41
CA ASP A 114 -5.11 4.61 26.57
C ASP A 114 -4.35 5.59 25.69
N CYS A 115 -3.87 5.14 24.53
CA CYS A 115 -3.21 5.99 23.56
C CYS A 115 -4.18 7.00 22.95
N ILE A 116 -3.67 8.19 22.66
CA ILE A 116 -4.38 9.24 21.94
C ILE A 116 -4.13 9.02 20.44
N TYR A 117 -5.20 8.83 19.69
CA TYR A 117 -5.14 8.74 18.23
C TYR A 117 -4.64 10.05 17.62
N GLN A 118 -3.67 9.98 16.73
CA GLN A 118 -3.15 11.12 15.99
C GLN A 118 -3.63 11.13 14.54
N ALA A 119 -3.32 10.08 13.79
CA ALA A 119 -3.62 10.03 12.35
C ALA A 119 -3.54 8.62 11.79
N VAL A 120 -4.11 8.44 10.61
CA VAL A 120 -3.81 7.34 9.69
C VAL A 120 -3.24 7.91 8.39
N THR A 121 -2.35 7.16 7.76
CA THR A 121 -1.80 7.52 6.44
C THR A 121 -1.95 6.37 5.47
N GLY A 122 -2.16 6.72 4.18
CA GLY A 122 -2.06 5.79 3.06
C GLY A 122 -0.79 6.09 2.26
N ILE A 123 0.03 5.08 2.03
CA ILE A 123 1.26 5.17 1.26
C ILE A 123 1.09 4.30 0.01
N SER A 124 1.18 4.93 -1.16
CA SER A 124 1.19 4.26 -2.45
C SER A 124 2.56 4.34 -3.10
N ASP A 125 2.91 3.34 -3.90
CA ASP A 125 4.05 3.42 -4.79
C ASP A 125 3.59 4.18 -6.05
N PRO A 126 4.13 5.38 -6.34
CA PRO A 126 3.62 6.17 -7.45
C PRO A 126 3.97 5.50 -8.79
N ILE A 127 3.02 5.54 -9.70
CA ILE A 127 3.30 5.17 -11.10
C ILE A 127 4.26 6.21 -11.68
N ARG A 128 5.23 5.75 -12.44
CA ARG A 128 6.15 6.64 -13.15
C ARG A 128 5.36 7.53 -14.11
N GLU A 129 5.67 8.82 -14.12
CA GLU A 129 4.95 9.86 -14.89
C GLU A 129 4.90 9.59 -16.40
N ASP A 130 5.92 8.89 -16.93
CA ASP A 130 6.04 8.54 -18.34
C ASP A 130 5.17 7.36 -18.78
N VAL A 131 4.70 6.52 -17.84
CA VAL A 131 3.97 5.28 -18.17
C VAL A 131 2.60 5.52 -18.81
N PRO A 132 1.73 6.42 -18.32
CA PRO A 132 0.43 6.65 -18.95
C PRO A 132 0.53 7.17 -20.39
N SER A 133 1.54 8.01 -20.70
CA SER A 133 1.78 8.49 -22.06
C SER A 133 2.26 7.37 -22.99
N ALA A 134 3.22 6.55 -22.51
CA ALA A 134 3.72 5.40 -23.27
C ALA A 134 2.63 4.36 -23.57
N VAL A 135 1.74 4.08 -22.61
CA VAL A 135 0.58 3.20 -22.82
C VAL A 135 -0.34 3.76 -23.89
N ARG A 136 -0.62 5.05 -23.88
CA ARG A 136 -1.44 5.73 -24.89
C ARG A 136 -0.83 5.65 -26.29
N GLU A 137 0.50 5.82 -26.40
CA GLU A 137 1.21 5.66 -27.67
C GLU A 137 1.11 4.23 -28.20
N CYS A 138 1.23 3.21 -27.33
CA CYS A 138 1.00 1.82 -27.69
C CYS A 138 -0.40 1.60 -28.26
N PHE A 139 -1.44 2.14 -27.59
CA PHE A 139 -2.81 2.03 -28.09
C PHE A 139 -3.03 2.72 -29.44
N ASN A 140 -2.45 3.91 -29.63
CA ASN A 140 -2.50 4.63 -30.92
C ASN A 140 -1.82 3.84 -32.05
N ALA A 141 -0.80 3.04 -31.72
CA ALA A 141 -0.12 2.13 -32.65
C ALA A 141 -0.84 0.78 -32.82
N GLY A 142 -2.03 0.58 -32.23
CA GLY A 142 -2.77 -0.67 -32.30
C GLY A 142 -2.22 -1.80 -31.40
N ILE A 143 -1.29 -1.49 -30.50
CA ILE A 143 -0.67 -2.46 -29.59
C ILE A 143 -1.52 -2.59 -28.34
N LYS A 144 -1.96 -3.82 -28.03
CA LYS A 144 -2.70 -4.13 -26.79
C LYS A 144 -1.72 -4.27 -25.63
N VAL A 145 -1.83 -3.41 -24.63
CA VAL A 145 -1.05 -3.46 -23.38
C VAL A 145 -1.85 -4.17 -22.31
N LYS A 146 -1.20 -5.01 -21.52
CA LYS A 146 -1.80 -5.79 -20.42
C LYS A 146 -0.99 -5.67 -19.15
N VAL A 147 -1.67 -5.65 -18.01
CA VAL A 147 -1.03 -5.70 -16.67
C VAL A 147 -1.01 -7.15 -16.20
N VAL A 148 0.20 -7.66 -15.88
CA VAL A 148 0.39 -9.00 -15.30
C VAL A 148 1.29 -8.87 -14.08
N THR A 149 0.72 -9.06 -12.89
CA THR A 149 1.40 -8.82 -11.62
C THR A 149 1.12 -9.90 -10.59
N GLY A 150 2.03 -10.07 -9.63
CA GLY A 150 1.83 -10.90 -8.43
C GLY A 150 0.94 -10.23 -7.36
N ASP A 151 0.58 -8.95 -7.53
CA ASP A 151 -0.23 -8.19 -6.60
C ASP A 151 -1.68 -8.67 -6.54
N THR A 152 -2.45 -8.13 -5.57
CA THR A 152 -3.88 -8.42 -5.43
C THR A 152 -4.67 -7.86 -6.62
N SER A 153 -5.89 -8.40 -6.83
CA SER A 153 -6.78 -7.93 -7.90
C SER A 153 -7.09 -6.43 -7.77
N ALA A 154 -7.37 -5.97 -6.56
CA ALA A 154 -7.64 -4.56 -6.30
C ALA A 154 -6.46 -3.66 -6.68
N THR A 155 -5.23 -4.04 -6.29
CA THR A 155 -4.00 -3.32 -6.65
C THR A 155 -3.77 -3.30 -8.16
N ALA A 156 -3.91 -4.47 -8.81
CA ALA A 156 -3.65 -4.61 -10.23
C ALA A 156 -4.64 -3.79 -11.09
N ILE A 157 -5.92 -3.81 -10.72
CA ILE A 157 -6.98 -3.04 -11.38
C ILE A 157 -6.76 -1.54 -11.17
N GLU A 158 -6.42 -1.11 -9.95
CA GLU A 158 -6.15 0.31 -9.68
C GLU A 158 -4.95 0.83 -10.48
N ILE A 159 -3.86 0.06 -10.56
CA ILE A 159 -2.72 0.39 -11.42
C ILE A 159 -3.15 0.48 -12.88
N ALA A 160 -3.91 -0.49 -13.37
CA ALA A 160 -4.40 -0.51 -14.75
C ALA A 160 -5.30 0.70 -15.07
N ARG A 161 -6.11 1.15 -14.09
CA ARG A 161 -6.94 2.35 -14.18
C ARG A 161 -6.08 3.62 -14.29
N GLN A 162 -5.08 3.77 -13.44
CA GLN A 162 -4.21 4.95 -13.42
C GLN A 162 -3.37 5.09 -14.70
N ILE A 163 -3.00 3.98 -15.34
CA ILE A 163 -2.25 4.00 -16.61
C ILE A 163 -3.15 3.99 -17.85
N GLY A 164 -4.48 4.02 -17.67
CA GLY A 164 -5.45 4.14 -18.77
C GLY A 164 -5.75 2.83 -19.51
N ILE A 165 -5.44 1.66 -18.94
CA ILE A 165 -5.77 0.34 -19.49
C ILE A 165 -7.19 -0.10 -19.06
N TRP A 166 -7.58 0.24 -17.83
CA TRP A 166 -8.85 -0.17 -17.23
C TRP A 166 -9.86 0.97 -17.19
N ASP A 167 -11.10 0.67 -17.62
CA ASP A 167 -12.24 1.56 -17.53
C ASP A 167 -13.36 0.87 -16.72
N ASN A 168 -13.77 1.46 -15.62
CA ASN A 168 -14.77 0.89 -14.71
C ASN A 168 -16.14 0.71 -15.35
N ASP A 169 -16.50 1.53 -16.34
CA ASP A 169 -17.79 1.50 -17.01
C ASP A 169 -17.85 0.38 -18.06
N SER A 170 -16.73 0.03 -18.68
CA SER A 170 -16.64 -0.95 -19.75
C SER A 170 -15.97 -2.27 -19.37
N ASP A 171 -15.14 -2.30 -18.33
CA ASP A 171 -14.24 -3.41 -18.02
C ASP A 171 -14.62 -4.22 -16.75
N GLY A 172 -15.85 -4.18 -16.31
CA GLY A 172 -16.33 -4.97 -15.16
C GLY A 172 -16.30 -6.48 -15.40
N ASP A 173 -16.69 -7.28 -14.41
CA ASP A 173 -16.72 -8.76 -14.43
C ASP A 173 -17.43 -9.37 -15.65
N LYS A 174 -18.32 -8.62 -16.27
CA LYS A 174 -19.09 -9.07 -17.45
C LYS A 174 -18.26 -9.20 -18.72
N ASN A 175 -17.09 -8.57 -18.82
CA ASN A 175 -16.32 -8.49 -20.07
C ASN A 175 -15.06 -9.34 -20.09
N ASN A 176 -14.86 -10.21 -19.10
CA ASN A 176 -13.71 -11.11 -19.06
C ASN A 176 -12.33 -10.40 -19.10
N CYS A 177 -12.26 -9.12 -18.68
CA CYS A 177 -11.06 -8.31 -18.78
C CYS A 177 -10.06 -8.56 -17.66
N HIS A 178 -10.47 -9.22 -16.56
CA HIS A 178 -9.63 -9.58 -15.43
C HIS A 178 -9.68 -11.08 -15.14
N ILE A 179 -8.54 -11.63 -14.70
CA ILE A 179 -8.42 -13.01 -14.19
C ILE A 179 -7.30 -13.07 -13.15
N THR A 180 -7.42 -14.00 -12.19
CA THR A 180 -6.30 -14.33 -11.30
C THR A 180 -5.40 -15.41 -11.92
N GLY A 181 -4.11 -15.44 -11.52
CA GLY A 181 -3.20 -16.51 -11.98
C GLY A 181 -3.70 -17.92 -11.65
N ALA A 182 -4.37 -18.09 -10.49
CA ALA A 182 -4.96 -19.38 -10.11
C ALA A 182 -6.09 -19.80 -11.06
N GLU A 183 -7.02 -18.90 -11.40
CA GLU A 183 -8.10 -19.15 -12.35
C GLU A 183 -7.53 -19.42 -13.76
N PHE A 184 -6.55 -18.63 -14.21
CA PHE A 184 -5.90 -18.81 -15.50
C PHE A 184 -5.19 -20.16 -15.62
N ALA A 185 -4.61 -20.67 -14.55
CA ALA A 185 -3.94 -21.96 -14.52
C ALA A 185 -4.90 -23.16 -14.68
N LEU A 186 -6.19 -22.97 -14.37
CA LEU A 186 -7.23 -24.00 -14.50
C LEU A 186 -7.82 -24.09 -15.92
N LEU A 187 -7.59 -23.08 -16.77
CA LEU A 187 -8.08 -23.08 -18.15
C LEU A 187 -7.33 -24.10 -19.00
N SER A 188 -8.03 -24.73 -19.92
CA SER A 188 -7.39 -25.45 -21.04
C SER A 188 -6.62 -24.48 -21.94
N ASP A 189 -5.79 -24.99 -22.84
CA ASP A 189 -5.01 -24.12 -23.73
C ASP A 189 -5.89 -23.36 -24.72
N ASP A 190 -6.97 -23.97 -25.20
CA ASP A 190 -7.95 -23.33 -26.09
C ASP A 190 -8.74 -22.22 -25.38
N GLU A 191 -9.19 -22.47 -24.14
CA GLU A 191 -9.85 -21.47 -23.30
C GLU A 191 -8.90 -20.32 -22.95
N ALA A 192 -7.65 -20.61 -22.57
CA ALA A 192 -6.64 -19.60 -22.29
C ALA A 192 -6.36 -18.73 -23.53
N TYR A 193 -6.26 -19.34 -24.71
CA TYR A 193 -6.08 -18.62 -25.97
C TYR A 193 -7.24 -17.66 -26.25
N GLY A 194 -8.49 -18.14 -26.16
CA GLY A 194 -9.67 -17.29 -26.33
C GLY A 194 -9.77 -16.16 -25.30
N ARG A 195 -9.36 -16.44 -24.06
CA ARG A 195 -9.41 -15.47 -22.97
C ARG A 195 -8.35 -14.37 -23.10
N VAL A 196 -7.15 -14.70 -23.57
CA VAL A 196 -6.02 -13.76 -23.65
C VAL A 196 -6.36 -12.53 -24.49
N GLU A 197 -7.18 -12.64 -25.54
CA GLU A 197 -7.52 -11.50 -26.39
C GLU A 197 -8.29 -10.39 -25.66
N ALA A 198 -9.25 -10.75 -24.82
CA ALA A 198 -10.06 -9.80 -24.03
C ALA A 198 -9.38 -9.34 -22.75
N LEU A 199 -8.40 -10.11 -22.25
CA LEU A 199 -7.75 -9.88 -20.97
C LEU A 199 -6.96 -8.59 -20.96
N LYS A 200 -7.20 -7.74 -19.96
CA LYS A 200 -6.47 -6.49 -19.66
C LYS A 200 -5.59 -6.62 -18.42
N VAL A 201 -6.07 -7.36 -17.40
CA VAL A 201 -5.39 -7.48 -16.10
C VAL A 201 -5.33 -8.94 -15.66
N MET A 202 -4.13 -9.43 -15.32
CA MET A 202 -3.93 -10.68 -14.60
C MET A 202 -3.27 -10.38 -13.25
N SER A 203 -3.97 -10.67 -12.16
CA SER A 203 -3.50 -10.50 -10.78
C SER A 203 -3.03 -11.82 -10.18
N ARG A 204 -2.26 -11.79 -9.10
CA ARG A 204 -1.72 -12.99 -8.43
C ARG A 204 -1.03 -13.97 -9.42
N ALA A 205 -0.45 -13.43 -10.47
CA ALA A 205 0.23 -14.19 -11.51
C ALA A 205 1.58 -14.71 -11.00
N ARG A 206 1.84 -15.99 -11.26
CA ARG A 206 3.15 -16.62 -11.05
C ARG A 206 4.02 -16.45 -12.31
N PRO A 207 5.34 -16.62 -12.22
CA PRO A 207 6.21 -16.58 -13.40
C PRO A 207 5.77 -17.51 -14.53
N THR A 208 5.28 -18.71 -14.19
CA THR A 208 4.75 -19.70 -15.14
C THR A 208 3.51 -19.22 -15.88
N ASP A 209 2.63 -18.45 -15.22
CA ASP A 209 1.41 -17.92 -15.82
C ASP A 209 1.74 -16.87 -16.89
N LYS A 210 2.81 -16.07 -16.63
CA LYS A 210 3.34 -15.10 -17.61
C LYS A 210 3.86 -15.79 -18.87
N GLN A 211 4.59 -16.89 -18.72
CA GLN A 211 5.12 -17.67 -19.86
C GLN A 211 3.99 -18.29 -20.68
N ARG A 212 2.98 -18.89 -20.03
CA ARG A 212 1.81 -19.48 -20.70
C ARG A 212 1.01 -18.42 -21.46
N GLN A 213 0.83 -17.23 -20.91
CA GLN A 213 0.17 -16.12 -21.62
C GLN A 213 0.91 -15.72 -22.89
N HIS A 214 2.25 -15.71 -22.87
CA HIS A 214 3.06 -15.45 -24.08
C HIS A 214 2.96 -16.59 -25.08
N GLY A 215 3.03 -17.84 -24.63
CA GLY A 215 2.93 -19.03 -25.48
C GLY A 215 1.56 -19.16 -26.18
N SER A 216 0.49 -18.76 -25.52
CA SER A 216 -0.87 -18.73 -26.10
C SER A 216 -1.04 -17.71 -27.23
N ARG A 217 -0.05 -16.86 -27.51
CA ARG A 217 -0.05 -15.91 -28.64
C ARG A 217 0.68 -16.40 -29.87
N VAL A 218 1.47 -17.47 -29.77
CA VAL A 218 2.17 -18.04 -30.92
C VAL A 218 1.28 -19.14 -31.51
N PRO A 219 0.72 -18.96 -32.72
CA PRO A 219 0.06 -20.06 -33.39
C PRO A 219 1.07 -21.18 -33.55
N SER A 220 0.73 -22.39 -33.17
CA SER A 220 1.52 -23.60 -33.43
C SER A 220 1.46 -23.95 -34.93
N TYR A 221 1.99 -23.07 -35.77
CA TYR A 221 2.28 -23.34 -37.18
C TYR A 221 3.80 -23.41 -37.31
N LEU A 222 4.34 -24.55 -37.00
CA LEU A 222 5.53 -25.14 -37.60
C LEU A 222 5.33 -26.66 -37.67
#